data_3b716f4b3020a69663aa4f901e5397f4
#
_entry.id   3b716f4b3020a69663aa4f901e5397f4
#
_cell.length_a   1.000
_cell.length_b   1.000
_cell.length_c   1.000
_cell.angle_alpha   90.00
_cell.angle_beta   90.00
_cell.angle_gamma   90.00
#
_symmetry.space_group_name_H-M   'P 1'
#
loop_
_entity.id
_entity.type
_entity.pdbx_description
1 polymer ?
#
loop_
_entity_poly.entity_id
_entity_poly.type
_entity_poly.pdbx_seq_one_letter_code
_entity_poly.pdbx_strand_id
1 'polypeptide(L)'
;DVYKRQVLDLSRPRAWTATVYGAAGSWSQELSPRHAELLFLLAESPRGRSAAELAAELFGDPTRTVTVRAELSRVRRNLAGVLAHRPYRFADDVEVELIRPADPAGLLPHSTAPAVIRARLGRPGTWGPRGGIRGM
;
A
#
# COMPACT_ATOMS: atom_id res chain seq x y z
N ASP A 1 -9.86 -16.16 -15.30
CA ASP A 1 -9.19 -15.56 -15.17
C ASP A 1 -9.29 -14.21 -15.39
N VAL A 2 -9.87 -13.49 -14.57
CA VAL A 2 -10.03 -12.12 -14.73
C VAL A 2 -8.81 -11.38 -14.23
N TYR A 3 -8.18 -10.69 -15.13
CA TYR A 3 -7.07 -9.84 -14.79
C TYR A 3 -7.59 -8.58 -14.12
N LYS A 4 -6.95 -8.17 -13.05
CA LYS A 4 -7.32 -6.97 -12.31
C LYS A 4 -6.13 -6.04 -12.19
N ARG A 5 -6.41 -4.75 -12.19
CA ARG A 5 -5.38 -3.74 -11.94
C ARG A 5 -5.81 -2.88 -10.78
N GLN A 6 -4.94 -2.78 -9.79
CA GLN A 6 -5.17 -1.95 -8.61
C GLN A 6 -4.28 -0.72 -8.72
N VAL A 7 -4.89 0.44 -8.76
CA VAL A 7 -4.15 1.70 -8.74
C VAL A 7 -4.26 2.30 -7.35
N LEU A 8 -3.11 2.47 -6.71
CA LEU A 8 -3.03 3.08 -5.41
C LEU A 8 -2.46 4.48 -5.61
N ASP A 9 -3.29 5.50 -5.45
CA ASP A 9 -2.87 6.88 -5.72
C ASP A 9 -2.62 7.59 -4.41
N LEU A 10 -1.36 7.83 -4.12
CA LEU A 10 -0.91 8.53 -2.92
C LEU A 10 -0.32 9.90 -3.27
N SER A 11 -0.58 10.39 -4.48
CA SER A 11 0.06 11.62 -4.96
C SER A 11 -0.51 12.89 -4.34
N ARG A 12 -1.72 12.85 -3.81
CA ARG A 12 -2.36 14.04 -3.23
C ARG A 12 -2.38 13.95 -1.73
N PRO A 13 -2.07 15.04 -1.03
CA PRO A 13 -2.17 15.02 0.43
C PRO A 13 -3.61 14.85 0.87
N ARG A 14 -3.84 13.93 1.79
CA ARG A 14 -5.16 13.70 2.38
C ARG A 14 -6.24 13.24 1.42
N ALA A 15 -5.87 12.80 0.24
CA ALA A 15 -6.84 12.33 -0.74
C ALA A 15 -6.32 11.07 -1.40
N TRP A 16 -6.06 10.08 -0.60
CA TRP A 16 -5.52 8.81 -1.08
C TRP A 16 -6.65 7.92 -1.53
N THR A 17 -6.47 7.28 -2.69
CA THR A 17 -7.51 6.44 -3.25
C THR A 17 -6.95 5.11 -3.70
N ALA A 18 -7.82 4.11 -3.68
CA ALA A 18 -7.55 2.80 -4.28
C ALA A 18 -8.62 2.54 -5.32
N THR A 19 -8.21 2.28 -6.55
CA THR A 19 -9.13 2.01 -7.65
C THR A 19 -8.83 0.65 -8.23
N VAL A 20 -9.86 -0.18 -8.35
CA VAL A 20 -9.73 -1.49 -8.97
C VAL A 20 -10.36 -1.44 -10.35
N TYR A 21 -9.62 -1.91 -11.34
CA TYR A 21 -10.11 -2.07 -12.71
C TYR A 21 -10.22 -3.55 -13.00
N GLY A 22 -11.37 -3.99 -13.46
CA GLY A 22 -11.59 -5.39 -13.79
C GLY A 22 -12.52 -5.52 -14.99
N ALA A 23 -12.86 -6.74 -15.33
CA ALA A 23 -13.70 -7.01 -16.50
C ALA A 23 -15.07 -6.37 -16.38
N ALA A 24 -15.61 -6.30 -15.17
CA ALA A 24 -16.95 -5.78 -14.96
C ALA A 24 -16.99 -4.27 -14.78
N GLY A 25 -15.84 -3.61 -14.84
CA GLY A 25 -15.78 -2.17 -14.66
C GLY A 25 -14.76 -1.78 -13.61
N SER A 26 -14.90 -0.58 -13.08
CA SER A 26 -13.96 -0.09 -12.07
C SER A 26 -14.71 0.57 -10.93
N TRP A 27 -14.07 0.57 -9.77
CA TRP A 27 -14.59 1.33 -8.64
C TRP A 27 -13.45 1.78 -7.77
N SER A 28 -13.65 2.95 -7.15
CA SER A 28 -12.66 3.59 -6.31
C SER A 28 -13.20 3.78 -4.92
N GLN A 29 -12.29 3.88 -3.98
CA GLN A 29 -12.66 4.30 -2.64
C GLN A 29 -11.55 5.14 -2.05
N GLU A 30 -11.93 6.03 -1.16
CA GLU A 30 -10.98 6.81 -0.41
C GLU A 30 -10.44 5.98 0.72
N LEU A 31 -9.20 6.21 1.06
CA LEU A 31 -8.51 5.44 2.08
C LEU A 31 -8.34 6.28 3.34
N SER A 32 -8.53 5.64 4.49
CA SER A 32 -8.14 6.25 5.74
C SER A 32 -6.62 6.34 5.80
N PRO A 33 -6.07 7.19 6.68
CA PRO A 33 -4.63 7.27 6.80
C PRO A 33 -3.97 5.93 7.08
N ARG A 34 -4.54 5.13 7.98
CA ARG A 34 -3.95 3.84 8.32
C ARG A 34 -4.02 2.86 7.16
N HIS A 35 -5.14 2.86 6.42
CA HIS A 35 -5.27 1.96 5.28
C HIS A 35 -4.32 2.36 4.15
N ALA A 36 -4.10 3.66 3.97
CA ALA A 36 -3.12 4.12 2.98
C ALA A 36 -1.71 3.65 3.34
N GLU A 37 -1.35 3.71 4.62
CA GLU A 37 -0.05 3.21 5.07
C GLU A 37 0.10 1.72 4.78
N LEU A 38 -0.93 0.94 5.12
CA LEU A 38 -0.87 -0.51 4.94
C LEU A 38 -0.75 -0.88 3.47
N LEU A 39 -1.55 -0.27 2.62
CA LEU A 39 -1.50 -0.59 1.19
C LEU A 39 -0.18 -0.14 0.57
N PHE A 40 0.37 0.98 1.03
CA PHE A 40 1.69 1.39 0.57
C PHE A 40 2.74 0.34 0.90
N LEU A 41 2.74 -0.16 2.13
CA LEU A 41 3.72 -1.17 2.53
C LEU A 41 3.58 -2.45 1.72
N LEU A 42 2.35 -2.85 1.43
CA LEU A 42 2.13 -4.05 0.62
C LEU A 42 2.53 -3.82 -0.83
N ALA A 43 2.31 -2.62 -1.35
CA ALA A 43 2.74 -2.30 -2.72
C ALA A 43 4.26 -2.36 -2.85
N GLU A 44 4.97 -2.03 -1.76
CA GLU A 44 6.43 -2.08 -1.75
C GLU A 44 6.96 -3.48 -1.48
N SER A 45 6.08 -4.45 -1.24
CA SER A 45 6.48 -5.77 -0.80
C SER A 45 5.75 -6.85 -1.58
N PRO A 46 6.10 -7.02 -2.85
CA PRO A 46 5.37 -7.98 -3.69
C PRO A 46 5.34 -9.40 -3.15
N ARG A 47 6.34 -9.78 -2.39
CA ARG A 47 6.37 -11.11 -1.78
C ARG A 47 5.52 -11.21 -0.54
N GLY A 48 5.04 -10.09 -0.05
CA GLY A 48 4.16 -10.07 1.10
C GLY A 48 4.86 -9.76 2.41
N ARG A 49 4.02 -9.54 3.42
CA ARG A 49 4.48 -9.25 4.78
C ARG A 49 3.62 -10.01 5.76
N SER A 50 4.24 -10.52 6.82
CA SER A 50 3.49 -11.08 7.93
C SER A 50 2.88 -9.96 8.77
N ALA A 51 1.95 -10.32 9.64
CA ALA A 51 1.38 -9.34 10.57
C ALA A 51 2.47 -8.75 11.46
N ALA A 52 3.44 -9.55 11.90
CA ALA A 52 4.51 -9.06 12.75
C ALA A 52 5.42 -8.09 12.00
N GLU A 53 5.72 -8.39 10.74
CA GLU A 53 6.52 -7.48 9.93
C GLU A 53 5.80 -6.15 9.73
N LEU A 54 4.53 -6.20 9.43
CA LEU A 54 3.75 -4.97 9.26
C LEU A 54 3.66 -4.19 10.56
N ALA A 55 3.52 -4.88 11.69
CA ALA A 55 3.47 -4.22 12.98
C ALA A 55 4.79 -3.49 13.26
N ALA A 56 5.91 -4.13 12.93
CA ALA A 56 7.21 -3.48 13.11
C ALA A 56 7.33 -2.26 12.20
N GLU A 57 6.85 -2.36 10.97
CA GLU A 57 6.95 -1.28 10.00
C GLU A 57 6.02 -0.11 10.30
N LEU A 58 4.87 -0.39 10.92
CA LEU A 58 3.91 0.66 11.24
C LEU A 58 4.15 1.28 12.60
N PHE A 59 4.52 0.47 13.57
CA PHE A 59 4.55 0.91 14.96
C PHE A 59 5.93 0.80 15.60
N GLY A 60 6.88 0.19 14.91
CA GLY A 60 8.16 -0.11 15.52
C GLY A 60 8.08 -1.23 16.55
N ASP A 61 7.01 -2.00 16.54
CA ASP A 61 6.74 -3.02 17.55
C ASP A 61 6.09 -4.23 16.91
N PRO A 62 6.85 -5.30 16.65
CA PRO A 62 6.32 -6.47 15.97
C PRO A 62 5.27 -7.26 16.77
N THR A 63 5.06 -6.92 18.03
CA THR A 63 4.06 -7.62 18.82
C THR A 63 2.65 -7.09 18.60
N ARG A 64 2.49 -5.95 17.94
CA ARG A 64 1.18 -5.33 17.76
C ARG A 64 0.42 -5.93 16.60
N THR A 65 0.36 -7.25 16.54
CA THR A 65 -0.25 -7.95 15.41
C THR A 65 -1.77 -7.94 15.43
N VAL A 66 -2.38 -7.83 16.61
CA VAL A 66 -3.85 -7.80 16.68
C VAL A 66 -4.39 -6.57 15.96
N THR A 67 -3.76 -5.42 16.19
CA THR A 67 -4.17 -4.19 15.53
C THR A 67 -4.02 -4.32 14.01
N VAL A 68 -2.88 -4.85 13.57
CA VAL A 68 -2.63 -5.03 12.14
C VAL A 68 -3.67 -5.94 11.51
N ARG A 69 -3.95 -7.06 12.15
CA ARG A 69 -4.91 -8.02 11.59
C ARG A 69 -6.31 -7.42 11.49
N ALA A 70 -6.71 -6.64 12.50
CA ALA A 70 -8.02 -6.00 12.48
C ALA A 70 -8.13 -5.01 11.35
N GLU A 71 -7.10 -4.18 11.16
CA GLU A 71 -7.12 -3.20 10.08
C GLU A 71 -7.10 -3.87 8.71
N LEU A 72 -6.29 -4.89 8.55
CA LEU A 72 -6.22 -5.59 7.27
C LEU A 72 -7.52 -6.33 6.96
N SER A 73 -8.19 -6.82 7.97
CA SER A 73 -9.50 -7.44 7.77
C SER A 73 -10.48 -6.44 7.16
N ARG A 74 -10.45 -5.19 7.65
CA ARG A 74 -11.31 -4.14 7.10
C ARG A 74 -10.92 -3.80 5.66
N VAL A 75 -9.63 -3.66 5.40
CA VAL A 75 -9.16 -3.37 4.04
C VAL A 75 -9.58 -4.48 3.09
N ARG A 76 -9.39 -5.74 3.50
CA ARG A 76 -9.75 -6.85 2.63
C ARG A 76 -11.24 -6.91 2.33
N ARG A 77 -12.08 -6.53 3.28
CA ARG A 77 -13.51 -6.45 3.04
C ARG A 77 -13.84 -5.44 1.96
N ASN A 78 -13.16 -4.30 1.99
CA ASN A 78 -13.42 -3.23 1.04
C ASN A 78 -12.81 -3.49 -0.33
N LEU A 79 -11.73 -4.28 -0.37
CA LEU A 79 -11.02 -4.57 -1.61
C LEU A 79 -11.08 -6.07 -1.88
N ALA A 80 -12.28 -6.60 -1.96
CA ALA A 80 -12.49 -8.03 -2.09
C ALA A 80 -11.76 -8.60 -3.31
N GLY A 81 -11.04 -9.68 -3.08
CA GLY A 81 -10.36 -10.36 -4.18
C GLY A 81 -9.03 -9.74 -4.59
N VAL A 82 -8.64 -8.62 -3.96
CA VAL A 82 -7.40 -7.94 -4.34
C VAL A 82 -6.26 -8.35 -3.42
N LEU A 83 -6.56 -8.63 -2.15
CA LEU A 83 -5.52 -8.95 -1.18
C LEU A 83 -5.59 -10.40 -0.74
N ALA A 84 -4.45 -11.04 -0.70
CA ALA A 84 -4.27 -12.36 -0.11
C ALA A 84 -3.71 -12.21 1.30
N HIS A 85 -3.69 -13.28 2.05
CA HIS A 85 -3.08 -13.27 3.37
C HIS A 85 -2.29 -14.57 3.57
N ARG A 86 -1.37 -14.52 4.53
CA ARG A 86 -0.44 -15.61 4.84
C ARG A 86 0.59 -15.85 3.76
N PRO A 87 1.41 -14.89 3.46
CA PRO A 87 1.49 -13.54 4.04
C PRO A 87 0.51 -12.59 3.39
N TYR A 88 0.36 -11.42 3.97
CA TYR A 88 -0.46 -10.37 3.36
C TYR A 88 0.27 -9.83 2.15
N ARG A 89 -0.43 -9.79 1.03
CA ARG A 89 0.13 -9.27 -0.22
C ARG A 89 -0.99 -9.08 -1.22
N PHE A 90 -0.69 -8.35 -2.28
CA PHE A 90 -1.65 -8.30 -3.38
C PHE A 90 -1.71 -9.66 -4.05
N ALA A 91 -2.91 -10.04 -4.50
CA ALA A 91 -3.10 -11.35 -5.12
C ALA A 91 -2.33 -11.44 -6.43
N ASP A 92 -2.00 -12.68 -6.82
CA ASP A 92 -1.15 -12.92 -7.99
C ASP A 92 -1.75 -12.41 -9.28
N ASP A 93 -3.08 -12.39 -9.39
CA ASP A 93 -3.75 -11.96 -10.61
C ASP A 93 -4.03 -10.46 -10.61
N VAL A 94 -3.41 -9.72 -9.70
CA VAL A 94 -3.60 -8.27 -9.60
C VAL A 94 -2.31 -7.56 -9.96
N GLU A 95 -2.40 -6.68 -10.95
CA GLU A 95 -1.29 -5.80 -11.26
C GLU A 95 -1.43 -4.54 -10.42
N VAL A 96 -0.36 -4.17 -9.74
CA VAL A 96 -0.40 -3.04 -8.80
C VAL A 96 0.36 -1.86 -9.40
N GLU A 97 -0.29 -0.72 -9.42
CA GLU A 97 0.34 0.53 -9.81
C GLU A 97 0.28 1.49 -8.63
N LEU A 98 1.44 1.96 -8.20
CA LEU A 98 1.54 2.89 -7.09
C LEU A 98 1.91 4.26 -7.64
N ILE A 99 1.04 5.24 -7.41
CA ILE A 99 1.29 6.62 -7.85
C ILE A 99 1.74 7.41 -6.62
N ARG A 100 2.97 7.88 -6.66
CA ARG A 100 3.59 8.60 -5.56
C ARG A 100 3.58 10.09 -5.82
N PRO A 101 3.67 10.91 -4.75
CA PRO A 101 3.87 12.34 -4.96
C PRO A 101 5.22 12.59 -5.64
N ALA A 102 5.32 13.68 -6.36
CA ALA A 102 6.57 14.03 -7.04
C ALA A 102 7.72 14.22 -6.06
N ASP A 103 7.43 14.80 -4.90
CA ASP A 103 8.41 15.01 -3.85
C ASP A 103 8.24 13.91 -2.80
N PRO A 104 9.28 13.10 -2.54
CA PRO A 104 9.18 12.04 -1.53
C PRO A 104 8.72 12.53 -0.17
N ALA A 105 9.05 13.76 0.19
CA ALA A 105 8.62 14.30 1.48
C ALA A 105 7.11 14.40 1.60
N GLY A 106 6.40 14.40 0.48
CA GLY A 106 4.94 14.46 0.46
C GLY A 106 4.24 13.13 0.62
N LEU A 107 4.99 12.04 0.74
CA LEU A 107 4.40 10.72 0.89
C LEU A 107 3.79 10.58 2.27
N LEU A 108 2.46 10.43 2.33
CA LEU A 108 1.75 10.20 3.58
C LEU A 108 2.30 11.08 4.70
N PRO A 109 2.22 12.41 4.54
CA PRO A 109 2.99 13.32 5.40
C PRO A 109 2.62 13.25 6.87
N HIS A 110 1.41 12.79 7.19
CA HIS A 110 0.97 12.65 8.57
C HIS A 110 1.56 11.41 9.25
N SER A 111 2.09 10.47 8.48
CA SER A 111 2.44 9.15 9.01
C SER A 111 3.69 9.20 9.86
N THR A 112 3.63 8.54 11.02
CA THR A 112 4.78 8.34 11.87
C THR A 112 5.31 6.91 11.79
N ALA A 113 4.79 6.12 10.85
CA ALA A 113 5.25 4.74 10.68
C ALA A 113 6.73 4.73 10.27
N PRO A 114 7.56 3.94 10.95
CA PRO A 114 8.99 3.94 10.63
C PRO A 114 9.29 3.66 9.16
N ALA A 115 8.57 2.74 8.55
CA ALA A 115 8.82 2.42 7.14
C ALA A 115 8.44 3.58 6.22
N VAL A 116 7.37 4.31 6.55
CA VAL A 116 6.98 5.46 5.75
C VAL A 116 7.97 6.59 5.91
N ILE A 117 8.46 6.81 7.13
CA ILE A 117 9.47 7.83 7.37
C ILE A 117 10.72 7.52 6.54
N ARG A 118 11.16 6.27 6.52
CA ARG A 118 12.31 5.88 5.70
C ARG A 118 12.06 6.15 4.23
N ALA A 119 10.85 5.87 3.75
CA ALA A 119 10.52 6.10 2.35
C ALA A 119 10.54 7.59 2.02
N ARG A 120 10.08 8.43 2.94
CA ARG A 120 10.10 9.89 2.72
C ARG A 120 11.52 10.46 2.65
N LEU A 121 12.47 9.78 3.27
CA LEU A 121 13.86 10.24 3.19
C LEU A 121 14.44 10.05 1.81
N GLY A 122 13.79 9.24 0.97
CA GLY A 122 14.17 9.18 -0.43
C GLY A 122 15.51 8.53 -0.69
N ARG A 123 15.59 7.23 -0.78
CA ARG A 123 16.83 6.61 -1.17
C ARG A 123 17.11 6.85 -2.62
N PRO A 124 18.34 7.25 -2.95
CA PRO A 124 18.71 7.43 -4.34
C PRO A 124 18.42 6.16 -5.14
N GLY A 125 17.86 6.34 -6.32
CA GLY A 125 17.63 5.22 -7.22
C GLY A 125 16.41 4.39 -6.94
N THR A 126 15.71 4.65 -5.84
CA THR A 126 14.54 3.86 -5.51
C THR A 126 13.25 4.61 -5.63
N TRP A 127 13.30 5.91 -5.86
CA TRP A 127 12.10 6.71 -5.93
C TRP A 127 11.76 7.07 -7.36
N GLY A 128 10.51 6.98 -7.72
CA GLY A 128 9.99 7.41 -9.00
C GLY A 128 8.52 7.70 -8.86
N PRO A 129 7.95 8.51 -9.75
CA PRO A 129 6.56 8.88 -9.65
C PRO A 129 5.60 7.71 -9.70
N ARG A 130 6.01 6.64 -10.34
CA ARG A 130 5.18 5.49 -10.43
C ARG A 130 5.95 4.35 -10.01
N GLY A 131 5.68 3.91 -8.90
CA GLY A 131 6.30 2.77 -8.43
C GLY A 131 7.38 2.18 -9.14
N GLY A 132 7.95 2.31 -9.45
CA GLY A 132 8.81 1.72 -10.02
C GLY A 132 9.70 2.13 -10.85
N ILE A 133 9.99 2.21 -11.16
CA ILE A 133 10.64 2.47 -11.92
C ILE A 133 11.46 2.47 -12.38
N ARG A 134 11.80 2.22 -12.80
CA ARG A 134 12.47 2.08 -13.37
C ARG A 134 13.27 2.77 -13.67
N GLY A 135 13.97 2.83 -13.52
CA GLY A 135 14.71 3.37 -13.77
C GLY A 135 15.21 4.08 -14.21
N MET A 136 15.34 4.25 -14.57
CA MET A 136 15.82 4.73 -15.05
C MET A 136 16.22 5.14 -15.07
#